data_6250b549655ccdd21a1516d60670f04b
#
_entry.id   6250b549655ccdd21a1516d60670f04b
#
_cell.length_a   1.000
_cell.length_b   1.000
_cell.length_c   1.000
_cell.angle_alpha   90.00
_cell.angle_beta   90.00
_cell.angle_gamma   90.00
#
_symmetry.space_group_name_H-M   'P 1'
#
loop_
_entity.id
_entity.type
_entity.pdbx_description
1 polymer ?
#
loop_
_entity_poly.entity_id
_entity_poly.type
_entity_poly.pdbx_seq_one_letter_code
_entity_poly.pdbx_strand_id
1 'polypeptide(L)'
;CSDTGEYYKGTFDNSFGNAAVLWCMLNDFLPANVVVAFTGDEEKDSHGVYQALEALKKYGCELSCAIVQDVTNVGWESGALFTIENDCGIDLITAYNMVSLLEPYDGKFAFRHFAEPDESWDYARCGVPCFTLCVPVGGNLHGDEGVLLRKESAAEYCRVLAILVEFFS
;
A
#
# COMPACT_ATOMS: atom_id res chain seq x y z
N CYS A 1 10.89 0.42 17.07
CA CYS A 1 11.57 1.14 15.99
C CYS A 1 12.61 2.08 16.61
N SER A 2 13.79 2.18 16.02
CA SER A 2 14.87 3.09 16.41
C SER A 2 15.24 4.02 15.26
N ASP A 3 15.66 5.25 15.61
CA ASP A 3 16.17 6.25 14.67
C ASP A 3 17.68 6.03 14.47
N THR A 4 18.12 5.86 13.24
CA THR A 4 19.52 5.64 12.87
C THR A 4 20.03 6.71 11.88
N GLY A 5 19.56 7.95 12.01
CA GLY A 5 19.91 9.05 11.11
C GLY A 5 18.99 9.12 9.88
N GLU A 6 19.42 8.58 8.74
CA GLU A 6 18.62 8.59 7.49
C GLU A 6 17.54 7.50 7.46
N TYR A 7 17.58 6.55 8.40
CA TYR A 7 16.70 5.40 8.45
C TYR A 7 15.99 5.26 9.78
N TYR A 8 14.82 4.64 9.73
CA TYR A 8 14.22 3.95 10.86
C TYR A 8 14.61 2.48 10.79
N LYS A 9 14.89 1.85 11.95
CA LYS A 9 15.11 0.41 12.06
C LYS A 9 14.03 -0.21 12.93
N GLY A 10 13.41 -1.28 12.46
CA GLY A 10 12.34 -1.96 13.20
C GLY A 10 11.64 -3.02 12.38
N THR A 11 10.51 -3.52 12.90
CA THR A 11 9.56 -4.38 12.18
C THR A 11 8.45 -3.48 11.64
N PHE A 12 8.28 -3.43 10.33
CA PHE A 12 7.33 -2.53 9.66
C PHE A 12 6.17 -3.24 8.99
N ASP A 13 6.26 -4.54 8.83
CA ASP A 13 5.22 -5.38 8.26
C ASP A 13 4.12 -5.71 9.29
N ASN A 14 2.82 -5.35 9.06
CA ASN A 14 2.50 -4.16 8.27
C ASN A 14 2.14 -2.98 9.16
N SER A 15 2.90 -2.76 10.21
CA SER A 15 2.71 -1.65 11.15
C SER A 15 2.93 -0.29 10.49
N PHE A 16 3.75 -0.23 9.43
CA PHE A 16 4.00 1.01 8.71
C PHE A 16 2.78 1.44 7.88
N GLY A 17 2.17 0.54 7.10
CA GLY A 17 0.95 0.82 6.35
C GLY A 17 -0.16 1.32 7.27
N ASN A 18 -0.37 0.67 8.40
CA ASN A 18 -1.32 1.10 9.42
C ASN A 18 -1.02 2.52 9.92
N ALA A 19 0.24 2.84 10.20
CA ALA A 19 0.65 4.18 10.66
C ALA A 19 0.44 5.24 9.57
N ALA A 20 0.72 4.93 8.30
CA ALA A 20 0.52 5.84 7.17
C ALA A 20 -0.97 6.18 6.98
N VAL A 21 -1.85 5.18 7.04
CA VAL A 21 -3.30 5.38 6.97
C VAL A 21 -3.81 6.23 8.13
N LEU A 22 -3.39 5.92 9.36
CA LEU A 22 -3.76 6.71 10.54
C LEU A 22 -3.26 8.16 10.43
N TRP A 23 -2.08 8.37 9.90
CA TRP A 23 -1.56 9.71 9.65
C TRP A 23 -2.42 10.47 8.63
N CYS A 24 -2.82 9.83 7.54
CA CYS A 24 -3.74 10.43 6.56
C CYS A 24 -5.09 10.79 7.19
N MET A 25 -5.64 9.91 8.03
CA MET A 25 -6.90 10.18 8.76
C MET A 25 -6.78 11.39 9.70
N LEU A 26 -5.71 11.47 10.47
CA LEU A 26 -5.49 12.55 11.45
C LEU A 26 -5.21 13.90 10.82
N ASN A 27 -4.83 13.95 9.56
CA ASN A 27 -4.54 15.16 8.80
C ASN A 27 -5.61 15.49 7.74
N ASP A 28 -6.77 14.83 7.80
CA ASP A 28 -7.91 15.04 6.89
C ASP A 28 -7.55 14.84 5.39
N PHE A 29 -6.64 13.92 5.10
CA PHE A 29 -6.24 13.57 3.73
C PHE A 29 -7.10 12.45 3.11
N LEU A 30 -7.99 11.86 3.87
CA LEU A 30 -8.90 10.85 3.34
C LEU A 30 -10.26 11.46 3.00
N PRO A 31 -10.73 11.35 1.74
CA PRO A 31 -12.07 11.74 1.34
C PRO A 31 -13.16 10.99 2.12
N ALA A 32 -14.36 11.60 2.20
CA ALA A 32 -15.47 11.06 3.00
C ALA A 32 -16.04 9.71 2.49
N ASN A 33 -15.75 9.36 1.24
CA ASN A 33 -16.17 8.10 0.61
C ASN A 33 -15.12 6.98 0.70
N VAL A 34 -14.10 7.15 1.52
CA VAL A 34 -13.06 6.15 1.75
C VAL A 34 -13.42 5.30 2.96
N VAL A 35 -13.26 3.99 2.83
CA VAL A 35 -13.35 3.05 3.93
C VAL A 35 -11.95 2.54 4.25
N VAL A 36 -11.57 2.59 5.51
CA VAL A 36 -10.32 2.02 6.01
C VAL A 36 -10.63 0.70 6.68
N ALA A 37 -9.94 -0.35 6.27
CA ALA A 37 -10.01 -1.67 6.89
C ALA A 37 -8.62 -2.06 7.43
N PHE A 38 -8.55 -2.38 8.71
CA PHE A 38 -7.38 -3.02 9.31
C PHE A 38 -7.66 -4.52 9.36
N THR A 39 -7.11 -5.23 8.41
CA THR A 39 -7.28 -6.67 8.24
C THR A 39 -6.28 -7.45 9.11
N GLY A 40 -6.60 -8.68 9.43
CA GLY A 40 -5.72 -9.61 10.13
C GLY A 40 -5.55 -10.89 9.34
N ASP A 41 -4.61 -11.75 9.80
CA ASP A 41 -4.31 -13.07 9.23
C ASP A 41 -3.80 -13.06 7.77
N GLU A 42 -3.17 -11.97 7.33
CA GLU A 42 -2.59 -11.84 6.00
C GLU A 42 -1.59 -12.98 5.73
N GLU A 43 -0.67 -13.23 6.67
CA GLU A 43 0.39 -14.24 6.62
C GLU A 43 -0.12 -15.70 6.58
N LYS A 44 -1.44 -15.93 6.65
CA LYS A 44 -2.03 -17.27 6.68
C LYS A 44 -3.02 -17.49 5.55
N ASP A 45 -4.21 -16.92 5.71
CA ASP A 45 -5.36 -17.24 4.86
C ASP A 45 -6.10 -15.99 4.36
N SER A 46 -5.58 -14.77 4.61
CA SER A 46 -6.16 -13.46 4.25
C SER A 46 -7.66 -13.34 4.59
N HIS A 47 -8.12 -14.03 5.63
CA HIS A 47 -9.55 -14.02 6.03
C HIS A 47 -10.07 -12.60 6.29
N GLY A 48 -9.18 -11.68 6.68
CA GLY A 48 -9.52 -10.28 6.92
C GLY A 48 -10.13 -9.60 5.70
N VAL A 49 -9.66 -9.90 4.48
CA VAL A 49 -10.21 -9.36 3.23
C VAL A 49 -11.67 -9.76 3.05
N TYR A 50 -11.97 -11.05 3.21
CA TYR A 50 -13.35 -11.56 3.04
C TYR A 50 -14.30 -10.98 4.08
N GLN A 51 -13.84 -10.82 5.33
CA GLN A 51 -14.63 -10.20 6.40
C GLN A 51 -14.89 -8.71 6.11
N ALA A 52 -13.91 -7.98 5.62
CA ALA A 52 -14.07 -6.58 5.21
C ALA A 52 -15.09 -6.45 4.07
N LEU A 53 -14.98 -7.27 3.04
CA LEU A 53 -15.91 -7.27 1.90
C LEU A 53 -17.34 -7.66 2.32
N GLU A 54 -17.50 -8.64 3.22
CA GLU A 54 -18.80 -9.00 3.76
C GLU A 54 -19.44 -7.84 4.55
N ALA A 55 -18.64 -7.15 5.37
CA ALA A 55 -19.10 -5.99 6.12
C ALA A 55 -19.53 -4.86 5.18
N LEU A 56 -18.73 -4.52 4.15
CA LEU A 56 -19.07 -3.51 3.16
C LEU A 56 -20.37 -3.84 2.43
N LYS A 57 -20.52 -5.07 1.97
CA LYS A 57 -21.74 -5.55 1.33
C LYS A 57 -22.97 -5.40 2.23
N LYS A 58 -22.82 -5.71 3.52
CA LYS A 58 -23.91 -5.55 4.51
C LYS A 58 -24.35 -4.10 4.66
N TYR A 59 -23.45 -3.14 4.50
CA TYR A 59 -23.74 -1.70 4.53
C TYR A 59 -24.11 -1.12 3.16
N GLY A 60 -24.18 -1.96 2.12
CA GLY A 60 -24.50 -1.51 0.76
C GLY A 60 -23.40 -0.68 0.09
N CYS A 61 -22.17 -0.84 0.53
CA CYS A 61 -21.02 -0.16 -0.06
C CYS A 61 -20.45 -1.00 -1.21
N GLU A 62 -20.26 -0.35 -2.37
CA GLU A 62 -19.52 -0.92 -3.50
C GLU A 62 -18.14 -0.25 -3.57
N LEU A 63 -17.11 -1.06 -3.78
CA LEU A 63 -15.74 -0.55 -3.92
C LEU A 63 -15.41 -0.30 -5.39
N SER A 64 -14.93 0.90 -5.70
CA SER A 64 -14.35 1.24 -7.00
C SER A 64 -12.92 0.70 -7.14
N CYS A 65 -12.16 0.72 -6.06
CA CYS A 65 -10.80 0.20 -5.98
C CYS A 65 -10.43 -0.13 -4.53
N ALA A 66 -9.57 -1.13 -4.34
CA ALA A 66 -8.89 -1.38 -3.07
C ALA A 66 -7.40 -1.03 -3.20
N ILE A 67 -6.86 -0.27 -2.26
CA ILE A 67 -5.43 0.04 -2.14
C ILE A 67 -4.90 -0.74 -0.94
N VAL A 68 -4.23 -1.85 -1.20
CA VAL A 68 -3.55 -2.63 -0.17
C VAL A 68 -2.25 -1.93 0.22
N GLN A 69 -1.93 -1.92 1.49
CA GLN A 69 -0.70 -1.32 2.02
C GLN A 69 0.25 -2.43 2.41
N ASP A 70 1.52 -2.35 2.00
CA ASP A 70 2.49 -3.36 2.39
C ASP A 70 3.93 -2.82 2.43
N VAL A 71 4.87 -3.67 2.81
CA VAL A 71 6.31 -3.44 2.76
C VAL A 71 6.95 -4.41 1.78
N THR A 72 8.03 -4.01 1.13
CA THR A 72 8.70 -4.83 0.12
C THR A 72 10.21 -4.61 0.11
N ASN A 73 10.98 -5.59 -0.34
CA ASN A 73 12.38 -5.35 -0.67
C ASN A 73 12.57 -4.80 -2.10
N VAL A 74 11.52 -4.80 -2.92
CA VAL A 74 11.56 -4.27 -4.28
C VAL A 74 11.84 -2.78 -4.25
N GLY A 75 12.73 -2.33 -5.13
CA GLY A 75 13.07 -0.91 -5.22
C GLY A 75 14.06 -0.42 -4.15
N TRP A 76 14.40 -1.21 -3.13
CA TRP A 76 15.36 -0.79 -2.11
C TRP A 76 16.71 -0.43 -2.72
N GLU A 77 17.31 -1.31 -3.53
CA GLU A 77 18.63 -1.09 -4.13
C GLU A 77 18.64 0.02 -5.19
N SER A 78 17.53 0.23 -5.89
CA SER A 78 17.39 1.32 -6.86
C SER A 78 17.10 2.69 -6.23
N GLY A 79 16.82 2.73 -4.93
CA GLY A 79 16.47 3.97 -4.23
C GLY A 79 15.04 4.43 -4.45
N ALA A 80 14.13 3.53 -4.90
CA ALA A 80 12.72 3.87 -5.02
C ALA A 80 12.14 4.31 -3.67
N LEU A 81 11.29 5.32 -3.70
CA LEU A 81 10.61 5.85 -2.50
C LEU A 81 9.39 5.01 -2.14
N PHE A 82 8.71 4.47 -3.14
CA PHE A 82 7.57 3.56 -3.02
C PHE A 82 7.51 2.65 -4.24
N THR A 83 6.69 1.61 -4.18
CA THR A 83 6.37 0.76 -5.33
C THR A 83 4.86 0.64 -5.47
N ILE A 84 4.40 0.41 -6.70
CA ILE A 84 3.05 0.00 -7.02
C ILE A 84 3.14 -1.41 -7.57
N GLU A 85 2.49 -2.34 -6.92
CA GLU A 85 2.56 -3.75 -7.21
C GLU A 85 1.16 -4.33 -7.43
N ASN A 86 1.07 -5.45 -8.16
CA ASN A 86 -0.16 -6.23 -8.30
C ASN A 86 -1.40 -5.42 -8.70
N ASP A 87 -1.33 -4.68 -9.82
CA ASP A 87 -2.43 -3.86 -10.35
C ASP A 87 -3.60 -4.70 -10.90
N CYS A 88 -4.12 -5.58 -10.07
CA CYS A 88 -5.12 -6.59 -10.40
C CYS A 88 -6.48 -5.96 -10.71
N GLY A 89 -6.95 -6.18 -11.95
CA GLY A 89 -8.27 -5.70 -12.37
C GLY A 89 -8.36 -4.20 -12.65
N ILE A 90 -7.27 -3.45 -12.56
CA ILE A 90 -7.22 -2.05 -12.99
C ILE A 90 -7.07 -2.04 -14.51
N ASP A 91 -7.98 -1.33 -15.20
CA ASP A 91 -7.90 -1.20 -16.65
C ASP A 91 -6.71 -0.32 -17.08
N LEU A 92 -6.25 -0.53 -18.32
CA LEU A 92 -5.06 0.14 -18.84
C LEU A 92 -5.15 1.67 -18.86
N ILE A 93 -6.34 2.24 -19.03
CA ILE A 93 -6.52 3.70 -19.07
C ILE A 93 -6.38 4.25 -17.65
N THR A 94 -7.01 3.61 -16.70
CA THR A 94 -6.90 3.97 -15.27
C THR A 94 -5.45 3.82 -14.78
N ALA A 95 -4.77 2.72 -15.12
CA ALA A 95 -3.35 2.51 -14.78
C ALA A 95 -2.46 3.60 -15.41
N TYR A 96 -2.67 3.96 -16.67
CA TYR A 96 -1.95 5.02 -17.35
C TYR A 96 -2.17 6.38 -16.65
N ASN A 97 -3.41 6.72 -16.32
CA ASN A 97 -3.74 7.97 -15.63
C ASN A 97 -3.12 8.02 -14.23
N MET A 98 -3.14 6.90 -13.50
CA MET A 98 -2.49 6.76 -12.20
C MET A 98 -0.96 7.01 -12.30
N VAL A 99 -0.29 6.38 -13.26
CA VAL A 99 1.15 6.60 -13.49
C VAL A 99 1.43 8.05 -13.90
N SER A 100 0.58 8.64 -14.75
CA SER A 100 0.72 10.04 -15.17
C SER A 100 0.55 11.01 -13.99
N LEU A 101 -0.31 10.71 -13.04
CA LEU A 101 -0.46 11.48 -11.81
C LEU A 101 0.80 11.47 -10.95
N LEU A 102 1.60 10.41 -11.05
CA LEU A 102 2.84 10.22 -10.32
C LEU A 102 4.08 10.75 -11.08
N GLU A 103 3.91 11.48 -12.20
CA GLU A 103 5.01 12.10 -12.95
C GLU A 103 6.02 12.88 -12.05
N PRO A 104 5.59 13.60 -11.00
CA PRO A 104 6.54 14.27 -10.08
C PRO A 104 7.52 13.31 -9.39
N TYR A 105 7.23 12.03 -9.39
CA TYR A 105 8.06 10.96 -8.82
C TYR A 105 8.76 10.12 -9.89
N ASP A 106 8.81 10.58 -11.16
CA ASP A 106 9.47 9.83 -12.22
C ASP A 106 10.90 9.45 -11.85
N GLY A 107 11.26 8.19 -12.08
CA GLY A 107 12.54 7.60 -11.67
C GLY A 107 12.70 7.35 -10.16
N LYS A 108 11.70 7.69 -9.33
CA LYS A 108 11.73 7.52 -7.87
C LYS A 108 10.78 6.45 -7.35
N PHE A 109 10.07 5.75 -8.22
CA PHE A 109 9.22 4.63 -7.84
C PHE A 109 9.39 3.48 -8.83
N ALA A 110 8.99 2.29 -8.41
CA ALA A 110 8.95 1.11 -9.25
C ALA A 110 7.50 0.65 -9.44
N PHE A 111 7.19 0.14 -10.63
CA PHE A 111 5.90 -0.44 -10.98
C PHE A 111 6.08 -1.91 -11.31
N ARG A 112 5.30 -2.80 -10.69
CA ARG A 112 5.36 -4.25 -10.92
C ARG A 112 3.95 -4.82 -11.06
N HIS A 113 3.58 -5.16 -12.30
CA HIS A 113 2.29 -5.79 -12.60
C HIS A 113 2.04 -7.11 -11.85
N PHE A 114 3.12 -7.87 -11.61
CA PHE A 114 3.06 -9.14 -10.88
C PHE A 114 4.21 -9.16 -9.88
N ALA A 115 3.88 -9.18 -8.61
CA ALA A 115 4.80 -9.35 -7.49
C ALA A 115 4.44 -10.63 -6.71
N GLU A 116 4.99 -10.79 -5.52
CA GLU A 116 4.55 -11.84 -4.60
C GLU A 116 3.07 -11.68 -4.28
N PRO A 117 2.33 -12.79 -4.13
CA PRO A 117 0.92 -12.73 -3.73
C PRO A 117 0.75 -12.05 -2.36
N ASP A 118 -0.21 -11.16 -2.29
CA ASP A 118 -0.64 -10.46 -1.08
C ASP A 118 -2.19 -10.34 -1.05
N GLU A 119 -2.74 -9.60 -0.11
CA GLU A 119 -4.19 -9.40 0.00
C GLU A 119 -4.84 -8.81 -1.26
N SER A 120 -4.09 -8.14 -2.15
CA SER A 120 -4.66 -7.61 -3.40
C SER A 120 -5.21 -8.71 -4.30
N TRP A 121 -4.57 -9.89 -4.31
CA TRP A 121 -5.05 -11.03 -5.07
C TRP A 121 -6.40 -11.56 -4.59
N ASP A 122 -6.68 -11.45 -3.30
CA ASP A 122 -7.97 -11.85 -2.73
C ASP A 122 -9.07 -10.85 -3.06
N TYR A 123 -8.77 -9.54 -3.05
CA TYR A 123 -9.68 -8.52 -3.58
C TYR A 123 -9.98 -8.76 -5.06
N ALA A 124 -8.96 -9.04 -5.88
CA ALA A 124 -9.12 -9.32 -7.30
C ALA A 124 -10.00 -10.56 -7.55
N ARG A 125 -9.81 -11.64 -6.78
CA ARG A 125 -10.66 -12.85 -6.84
C ARG A 125 -12.12 -12.55 -6.53
N CYS A 126 -12.38 -11.55 -5.72
CA CYS A 126 -13.74 -11.07 -5.41
C CYS A 126 -14.28 -10.06 -6.42
N GLY A 127 -13.53 -9.76 -7.49
CA GLY A 127 -13.93 -8.86 -8.56
C GLY A 127 -13.76 -7.38 -8.23
N VAL A 128 -12.95 -7.04 -7.22
CA VAL A 128 -12.61 -5.66 -6.85
C VAL A 128 -11.31 -5.27 -7.53
N PRO A 129 -11.29 -4.20 -8.35
CA PRO A 129 -10.04 -3.63 -8.87
C PRO A 129 -9.13 -3.23 -7.72
N CYS A 130 -7.85 -3.58 -7.79
CA CYS A 130 -6.95 -3.36 -6.67
C CYS A 130 -5.49 -3.25 -7.11
N PHE A 131 -4.67 -2.71 -6.24
CA PHE A 131 -3.21 -2.75 -6.31
C PHE A 131 -2.63 -2.64 -4.92
N THR A 132 -1.35 -2.97 -4.80
CA THR A 132 -0.61 -2.81 -3.55
C THR A 132 0.32 -1.62 -3.66
N LEU A 133 0.21 -0.68 -2.72
CA LEU A 133 1.17 0.38 -2.51
C LEU A 133 2.14 -0.08 -1.43
N CYS A 134 3.42 -0.32 -1.81
CA CYS A 134 4.43 -0.78 -0.87
C CYS A 134 5.46 0.30 -0.57
N VAL A 135 6.03 0.25 0.64
CA VAL A 135 7.22 1.00 0.99
C VAL A 135 8.45 0.10 0.91
N PRO A 136 9.51 0.49 0.16
CA PRO A 136 10.74 -0.26 0.09
C PRO A 136 11.50 -0.26 1.41
N VAL A 137 11.91 -1.45 1.85
CA VAL A 137 12.73 -1.65 3.05
C VAL A 137 13.96 -2.49 2.75
N GLY A 138 15.04 -2.23 3.46
CA GLY A 138 16.29 -2.99 3.35
C GLY A 138 16.44 -3.99 4.47
N GLY A 139 16.96 -5.16 4.14
CA GLY A 139 17.16 -6.25 5.09
C GLY A 139 16.24 -7.44 4.86
N ASN A 140 16.19 -8.36 5.80
CA ASN A 140 15.32 -9.53 5.73
C ASN A 140 13.97 -9.21 6.40
N LEU A 141 12.89 -9.17 5.62
CA LEU A 141 11.53 -8.87 6.09
C LEU A 141 11.09 -9.78 7.25
N HIS A 142 11.38 -11.06 7.15
CA HIS A 142 11.02 -12.07 8.14
C HIS A 142 12.14 -12.38 9.15
N GLY A 143 13.16 -11.51 9.21
CA GLY A 143 14.31 -11.69 10.12
C GLY A 143 14.12 -11.01 11.46
N ASP A 144 14.72 -11.59 12.50
CA ASP A 144 14.66 -11.07 13.88
C ASP A 144 15.38 -9.72 14.08
N GLU A 145 16.27 -9.35 13.16
CA GLU A 145 17.08 -8.13 13.27
C GLU A 145 16.33 -6.85 12.91
N GLY A 146 15.12 -6.98 12.36
CA GLY A 146 14.34 -5.90 11.80
C GLY A 146 14.94 -5.37 10.48
N VAL A 147 14.17 -4.52 9.81
CA VAL A 147 14.53 -3.94 8.52
C VAL A 147 14.78 -2.44 8.62
N LEU A 148 15.37 -1.87 7.57
CA LEU A 148 15.65 -0.44 7.45
C LEU A 148 14.61 0.21 6.53
N LEU A 149 13.99 1.28 6.99
CA LEU A 149 13.08 2.12 6.22
C LEU A 149 13.70 3.51 6.05
N ARG A 150 13.79 4.00 4.82
CA ARG A 150 14.24 5.38 4.57
C ARG A 150 13.21 6.37 5.09
N LYS A 151 13.66 7.40 5.80
CA LYS A 151 12.79 8.48 6.30
C LYS A 151 12.12 9.24 5.15
N GLU A 152 12.84 9.45 4.04
CA GLU A 152 12.29 10.06 2.84
C GLU A 152 11.15 9.20 2.27
N SER A 153 11.36 7.90 2.13
CA SER A 153 10.32 6.96 1.69
C SER A 153 9.08 7.02 2.58
N ALA A 154 9.26 7.04 3.90
CA ALA A 154 8.14 7.12 4.83
C ALA A 154 7.31 8.41 4.65
N ALA A 155 7.98 9.55 4.44
CA ALA A 155 7.31 10.84 4.24
C ALA A 155 6.58 10.91 2.89
N GLU A 156 7.24 10.47 1.80
CA GLU A 156 6.64 10.53 0.45
C GLU A 156 5.53 9.49 0.28
N TYR A 157 5.66 8.32 0.90
CA TYR A 157 4.62 7.30 0.90
C TYR A 157 3.26 7.84 1.39
N CYS A 158 3.24 8.56 2.51
CA CYS A 158 2.00 9.15 3.03
C CYS A 158 1.38 10.16 2.05
N ARG A 159 2.20 10.95 1.34
CA ARG A 159 1.73 11.89 0.32
C ARG A 159 1.16 11.17 -0.89
N VAL A 160 1.87 10.14 -1.37
CA VAL A 160 1.44 9.32 -2.51
C VAL A 160 0.15 8.57 -2.18
N LEU A 161 0.03 8.02 -0.97
CA LEU A 161 -1.20 7.39 -0.51
C LEU A 161 -2.38 8.37 -0.60
N ALA A 162 -2.22 9.60 -0.10
CA ALA A 162 -3.27 10.63 -0.17
C ALA A 162 -3.65 10.96 -1.63
N ILE A 163 -2.66 11.11 -2.52
CA ILE A 163 -2.87 11.38 -3.96
C ILE A 163 -3.64 10.23 -4.62
N LEU A 164 -3.26 8.99 -4.37
CA LEU A 164 -3.90 7.82 -4.96
C LEU A 164 -5.32 7.62 -4.42
N VAL A 165 -5.52 7.82 -3.13
CA VAL A 165 -6.85 7.74 -2.53
C VAL A 165 -7.78 8.80 -3.15
N GLU A 166 -7.33 10.03 -3.31
CA GLU A 166 -8.11 11.09 -3.98
C GLU A 166 -8.44 10.74 -5.44
N PHE A 167 -7.50 10.12 -6.15
CA PHE A 167 -7.70 9.72 -7.55
C PHE A 167 -8.78 8.65 -7.72
N PHE A 168 -8.91 7.72 -6.79
CA PHE A 168 -9.89 6.63 -6.82
C PHE A 168 -11.21 6.94 -6.08
N SER A 169 -11.34 8.14 -5.51
CA SER A 169 -12.50 8.58 -4.70
C SER A 169 -13.73 9.07 -5.50
#